data_949fd7faafc7268f89650f3a6a76f53e
#
_entry.id   949fd7faafc7268f89650f3a6a76f53e
#
_cell.length_a   1.000
_cell.length_b   1.000
_cell.length_c   1.000
_cell.angle_alpha   90.00
_cell.angle_beta   90.00
_cell.angle_gamma   90.00
#
_symmetry.space_group_name_H-M   'P 1'
#
loop_
_entity.id
_entity.type
_entity.pdbx_description
1 polymer ?
#
loop_
_entity_poly.entity_id
_entity_poly.type
_entity_poly.pdbx_seq_one_letter_code
_entity_poly.pdbx_strand_id
1 'polypeptide(L)'
;MGARVEFTADGLTLTGGDAIHGIDIDLHDVGELTPSIAALAALADSPSHLRGIGHLRLHETDRLAALTREINSLGGNVVEEETALHITPAPLHGGTFHTYEDHRLATAGAVIGLVVPDVLVENVATTRKTLTDFPGLWNSLVL
;
A
#
# COMPACT_ATOMS: atom_id res chain seq x y z
N MET A 1 -0.44 13.63 0.28
CA MET A 1 -1.65 12.84 0.02
C MET A 1 -2.90 13.41 0.74
N GLY A 2 -2.86 14.64 1.25
CA GLY A 2 -4.03 15.36 1.79
C GLY A 2 -4.19 15.34 3.31
N ALA A 3 -3.52 14.48 4.03
CA ALA A 3 -3.57 14.46 5.49
C ALA A 3 -2.78 15.63 6.11
N ARG A 4 -3.27 16.15 7.24
CA ARG A 4 -2.58 17.15 8.05
C ARG A 4 -1.86 16.47 9.21
N VAL A 5 -0.61 16.84 9.42
CA VAL A 5 0.26 16.29 10.48
C VAL A 5 0.63 17.40 11.43
N GLU A 6 0.43 17.19 12.74
CA GLU A 6 0.82 18.11 13.79
C GLU A 6 1.68 17.38 14.83
N PHE A 7 2.84 17.94 15.16
CA PHE A 7 3.67 17.50 16.29
C PHE A 7 3.42 18.42 17.48
N THR A 8 3.03 17.83 18.59
CA THR A 8 2.78 18.53 19.86
C THR A 8 3.61 17.91 20.99
N ALA A 9 3.60 18.52 22.15
CA ALA A 9 4.24 17.95 23.35
C ALA A 9 3.65 16.58 23.73
N ASP A 10 2.39 16.32 23.38
CA ASP A 10 1.68 15.08 23.69
C ASP A 10 1.87 13.99 22.62
N GLY A 11 2.51 14.30 21.49
CA GLY A 11 2.80 13.36 20.41
C GLY A 11 2.46 13.85 19.01
N LEU A 12 2.12 12.88 18.13
CA LEU A 12 1.76 13.09 16.74
C LEU A 12 0.23 13.03 16.58
N THR A 13 -0.33 14.06 15.97
CA THR A 13 -1.73 14.05 15.50
C THR A 13 -1.75 14.01 13.97
N LEU A 14 -2.44 12.99 13.42
CA LEU A 14 -2.70 12.86 12.00
C LEU A 14 -4.20 13.04 11.75
N THR A 15 -4.55 14.05 10.95
CA THR A 15 -5.94 14.30 10.53
C THR A 15 -6.08 14.00 9.05
N GLY A 16 -6.97 13.07 8.68
CA GLY A 16 -7.30 12.77 7.29
C GLY A 16 -7.96 13.96 6.60
N GLY A 17 -7.79 14.06 5.29
CA GLY A 17 -8.53 14.98 4.43
C GLY A 17 -9.84 14.38 3.92
N ASP A 18 -10.55 15.13 3.09
CA ASP A 18 -11.80 14.68 2.44
C ASP A 18 -11.53 13.62 1.35
N ALA A 19 -10.30 13.55 0.84
CA ALA A 19 -9.87 12.59 -0.17
C ALA A 19 -8.37 12.26 0.00
N ILE A 20 -7.98 11.13 -0.57
CA ILE A 20 -6.56 10.78 -0.74
C ILE A 20 -6.12 11.32 -2.10
N HIS A 21 -5.13 12.21 -2.11
CA HIS A 21 -4.57 12.76 -3.34
C HIS A 21 -3.33 12.00 -3.79
N GLY A 22 -3.14 11.91 -5.11
CA GLY A 22 -1.93 11.35 -5.71
C GLY A 22 -0.67 12.13 -5.29
N ILE A 23 0.49 11.49 -5.49
CA ILE A 23 1.78 12.03 -5.09
C ILE A 23 2.87 11.68 -6.10
N ASP A 24 3.75 12.63 -6.40
CA ASP A 24 5.04 12.35 -7.06
C ASP A 24 6.14 12.42 -6.00
N ILE A 25 6.78 11.28 -5.73
CA ILE A 25 7.74 11.17 -4.63
C ILE A 25 8.89 10.22 -4.97
N ASP A 26 10.09 10.60 -4.56
CA ASP A 26 11.25 9.72 -4.53
C ASP A 26 11.28 8.98 -3.18
N LEU A 27 11.23 7.64 -3.24
CA LEU A 27 11.21 6.76 -2.08
C LEU A 27 12.53 5.99 -1.90
N HIS A 28 13.62 6.43 -2.56
CA HIS A 28 14.89 5.71 -2.53
C HIS A 28 15.36 5.40 -1.09
N ASP A 29 15.35 6.38 -0.21
CA ASP A 29 15.84 6.26 1.17
C ASP A 29 14.81 5.65 2.13
N VAL A 30 13.57 5.48 1.70
CA VAL A 30 12.45 4.95 2.49
C VAL A 30 11.65 3.90 1.72
N GLY A 31 12.31 3.13 0.88
CA GLY A 31 11.71 2.14 -0.03
C GLY A 31 10.75 1.16 0.65
N GLU A 32 11.00 0.82 1.92
CA GLU A 32 10.14 -0.06 2.71
C GLU A 32 8.70 0.47 2.90
N LEU A 33 8.46 1.77 2.72
CA LEU A 33 7.13 2.37 2.77
C LEU A 33 6.35 2.20 1.44
N THR A 34 7.02 1.82 0.36
CA THR A 34 6.44 1.75 -0.98
C THR A 34 5.15 0.92 -1.04
N PRO A 35 5.05 -0.29 -0.46
CA PRO A 35 3.80 -1.06 -0.53
C PRO A 35 2.61 -0.34 0.09
N SER A 36 2.81 0.31 1.25
CA SER A 36 1.75 1.08 1.90
C SER A 36 1.36 2.33 1.11
N ILE A 37 2.36 3.05 0.54
CA ILE A 37 2.10 4.23 -0.29
C ILE A 37 1.44 3.84 -1.60
N ALA A 38 1.82 2.72 -2.21
CA ALA A 38 1.16 2.20 -3.43
C ALA A 38 -0.30 1.84 -3.18
N ALA A 39 -0.62 1.23 -2.02
CA ALA A 39 -2.00 0.96 -1.62
C ALA A 39 -2.82 2.25 -1.49
N LEU A 40 -2.28 3.29 -0.83
CA LEU A 40 -2.93 4.60 -0.73
C LEU A 40 -3.05 5.28 -2.10
N ALA A 41 -2.04 5.15 -2.96
CA ALA A 41 -2.05 5.71 -4.32
C ALA A 41 -3.12 5.04 -5.21
N ALA A 42 -3.36 3.75 -5.03
CA ALA A 42 -4.42 3.03 -5.72
C ALA A 42 -5.84 3.49 -5.31
N LEU A 43 -5.97 4.06 -4.11
CA LEU A 43 -7.21 4.63 -3.56
C LEU A 43 -7.33 6.15 -3.78
N ALA A 44 -6.31 6.78 -4.39
CA ALA A 44 -6.26 8.22 -4.57
C ALA A 44 -7.18 8.71 -5.70
N ASP A 45 -7.53 10.00 -5.66
CA ASP A 45 -8.36 10.68 -6.66
C ASP A 45 -7.56 11.21 -7.87
N SER A 46 -6.23 11.15 -7.81
CA SER A 46 -5.32 11.69 -8.81
C SER A 46 -4.08 10.81 -8.99
N PRO A 47 -3.36 10.90 -10.13
CA PRO A 47 -2.23 10.02 -10.41
C PRO A 47 -1.09 10.16 -9.40
N SER A 48 -0.38 9.06 -9.19
CA SER A 48 0.85 9.00 -8.38
C SER A 48 2.03 8.47 -9.19
N HIS A 49 3.23 8.98 -8.88
CA HIS A 49 4.49 8.49 -9.42
C HIS A 49 5.45 8.20 -8.26
N LEU A 50 5.70 6.92 -8.00
CA LEU A 50 6.58 6.45 -6.93
C LEU A 50 7.93 6.10 -7.54
N ARG A 51 8.97 6.90 -7.26
CA ARG A 51 10.28 6.84 -7.91
C ARG A 51 11.39 6.33 -6.99
N GLY A 52 12.51 5.94 -7.60
CA GLY A 52 13.73 5.57 -6.87
C GLY A 52 13.68 4.17 -6.22
N ILE A 53 12.74 3.32 -6.62
CA ILE A 53 12.40 2.08 -5.92
C ILE A 53 12.89 0.79 -6.60
N GLY A 54 13.76 0.88 -7.61
CA GLY A 54 14.26 -0.29 -8.34
C GLY A 54 14.93 -1.35 -7.46
N HIS A 55 15.57 -0.94 -6.35
CA HIS A 55 16.20 -1.87 -5.40
C HIS A 55 15.19 -2.83 -4.71
N LEU A 56 13.91 -2.50 -4.68
CA LEU A 56 12.85 -3.34 -4.09
C LEU A 56 12.57 -4.62 -4.90
N ARG A 57 13.12 -4.75 -6.10
CA ARG A 57 13.04 -5.98 -6.89
C ARG A 57 13.84 -7.14 -6.29
N LEU A 58 14.80 -6.82 -5.43
CA LEU A 58 15.71 -7.77 -4.80
C LEU A 58 15.35 -8.09 -3.33
N HIS A 59 14.13 -7.73 -2.90
CA HIS A 59 13.64 -8.01 -1.55
C HIS A 59 13.02 -9.43 -1.46
N GLU A 60 12.09 -9.67 -0.51
CA GLU A 60 11.41 -10.96 -0.34
C GLU A 60 10.77 -11.47 -1.63
N THR A 61 10.27 -10.55 -2.44
CA THR A 61 9.79 -10.75 -3.81
C THR A 61 10.18 -9.53 -4.65
N ASP A 62 10.00 -9.59 -5.98
CA ASP A 62 10.00 -8.37 -6.80
C ASP A 62 8.74 -7.56 -6.46
N ARG A 63 8.90 -6.61 -5.53
CA ARG A 63 7.78 -5.83 -5.01
C ARG A 63 7.12 -4.94 -6.07
N LEU A 64 7.87 -4.46 -7.08
CA LEU A 64 7.30 -3.66 -8.16
C LEU A 64 6.36 -4.51 -9.01
N ALA A 65 6.85 -5.67 -9.46
CA ALA A 65 6.04 -6.60 -10.24
C ALA A 65 4.82 -7.12 -9.46
N ALA A 66 5.01 -7.44 -8.17
CA ALA A 66 3.93 -7.93 -7.31
C ALA A 66 2.85 -6.86 -7.08
N LEU A 67 3.22 -5.62 -6.69
CA LEU A 67 2.27 -4.53 -6.50
C LEU A 67 1.49 -4.21 -7.79
N THR A 68 2.19 -4.17 -8.92
CA THR A 68 1.57 -3.97 -10.24
C THR A 68 0.53 -5.05 -10.53
N ARG A 69 0.88 -6.31 -10.33
CA ARG A 69 -0.02 -7.43 -10.59
C ARG A 69 -1.23 -7.41 -9.66
N GLU A 70 -1.01 -7.27 -8.36
CA GLU A 70 -2.09 -7.38 -7.38
C GLU A 70 -3.06 -6.20 -7.42
N ILE A 71 -2.56 -4.97 -7.55
CA ILE A 71 -3.44 -3.80 -7.69
C ILE A 71 -4.24 -3.88 -9.00
N ASN A 72 -3.59 -4.28 -10.11
CA ASN A 72 -4.28 -4.43 -11.39
C ASN A 72 -5.30 -5.59 -11.39
N SER A 73 -5.06 -6.67 -10.63
CA SER A 73 -6.02 -7.76 -10.49
C SER A 73 -7.31 -7.33 -9.76
N LEU A 74 -7.24 -6.29 -8.95
CA LEU A 74 -8.39 -5.67 -8.30
C LEU A 74 -9.02 -4.54 -9.14
N GLY A 75 -8.68 -4.43 -10.43
CA GLY A 75 -9.22 -3.40 -11.34
C GLY A 75 -8.42 -2.10 -11.37
N GLY A 76 -7.25 -2.05 -10.72
CA GLY A 76 -6.38 -0.89 -10.71
C GLY A 76 -5.71 -0.60 -12.05
N ASN A 77 -4.98 0.50 -12.11
CA ASN A 77 -4.21 0.91 -13.28
C ASN A 77 -2.80 1.33 -12.84
N VAL A 78 -1.93 0.34 -12.70
CA VAL A 78 -0.52 0.49 -12.35
C VAL A 78 0.33 0.12 -13.54
N VAL A 79 1.25 1.01 -13.90
CA VAL A 79 2.29 0.78 -14.91
C VAL A 79 3.64 0.70 -14.20
N GLU A 80 4.31 -0.42 -14.39
CA GLU A 80 5.63 -0.70 -13.84
C GLU A 80 6.71 -0.15 -14.77
N GLU A 81 7.67 0.56 -14.20
CA GLU A 81 8.92 0.96 -14.82
C GLU A 81 10.10 0.24 -14.16
N GLU A 82 11.30 0.37 -14.69
CA GLU A 82 12.50 -0.27 -14.13
C GLU A 82 12.72 0.11 -12.65
N THR A 83 12.53 1.37 -12.30
CA THR A 83 12.79 1.93 -10.97
C THR A 83 11.61 2.70 -10.37
N ALA A 84 10.40 2.58 -10.94
CA ALA A 84 9.25 3.35 -10.53
C ALA A 84 7.92 2.62 -10.75
N LEU A 85 6.86 3.13 -10.12
CA LEU A 85 5.47 2.77 -10.38
C LEU A 85 4.67 4.03 -10.71
N HIS A 86 3.95 4.01 -11.84
CA HIS A 86 2.88 4.95 -12.13
C HIS A 86 1.53 4.35 -11.76
N ILE A 87 0.76 5.04 -10.94
CA ILE A 87 -0.55 4.59 -10.49
C ILE A 87 -1.58 5.64 -10.87
N THR A 88 -2.51 5.26 -11.74
CA THR A 88 -3.61 6.13 -12.19
C THR A 88 -4.91 5.69 -11.51
N PRO A 89 -5.75 6.61 -11.02
CA PRO A 89 -7.03 6.27 -10.41
C PRO A 89 -7.87 5.36 -11.30
N ALA A 90 -8.41 4.30 -10.69
CA ALA A 90 -9.33 3.38 -11.34
C ALA A 90 -10.31 2.80 -10.32
N PRO A 91 -11.54 2.43 -10.70
CA PRO A 91 -12.48 1.82 -9.77
C PRO A 91 -12.02 0.41 -9.39
N LEU A 92 -11.61 0.24 -8.14
CA LEU A 92 -11.21 -1.05 -7.61
C LEU A 92 -12.43 -1.91 -7.23
N HIS A 93 -12.26 -3.22 -7.27
CA HIS A 93 -13.24 -4.22 -6.84
C HIS A 93 -12.59 -5.28 -5.95
N GLY A 94 -13.41 -6.05 -5.26
CA GLY A 94 -12.97 -7.16 -4.43
C GLY A 94 -12.27 -8.27 -5.22
N GLY A 95 -11.47 -9.05 -4.51
CA GLY A 95 -10.71 -10.17 -5.07
C GLY A 95 -9.63 -10.63 -4.12
N THR A 96 -8.89 -11.66 -4.50
CA THR A 96 -7.76 -12.15 -3.71
C THR A 96 -6.51 -11.33 -4.01
N PHE A 97 -5.89 -10.79 -2.97
CA PHE A 97 -4.60 -10.12 -3.00
C PHE A 97 -3.53 -11.11 -2.52
N HIS A 98 -2.65 -11.53 -3.42
CA HIS A 98 -1.58 -12.49 -3.11
C HIS A 98 -0.39 -11.78 -2.47
N THR A 99 0.21 -12.41 -1.47
CA THR A 99 1.27 -11.77 -0.67
C THR A 99 2.68 -12.18 -1.06
N TYR A 100 2.85 -13.24 -1.83
CA TYR A 100 4.18 -13.75 -2.22
C TYR A 100 5.09 -14.00 -1.02
N GLU A 101 4.51 -14.38 0.12
CA GLU A 101 5.19 -14.52 1.41
C GLU A 101 5.86 -13.21 1.91
N ASP A 102 5.45 -12.07 1.38
CA ASP A 102 5.95 -10.75 1.78
C ASP A 102 4.95 -10.05 2.71
N HIS A 103 5.39 -9.79 3.94
CA HIS A 103 4.58 -9.18 5.00
C HIS A 103 4.11 -7.76 4.65
N ARG A 104 4.87 -7.01 3.83
CA ARG A 104 4.49 -5.66 3.41
C ARG A 104 3.44 -5.67 2.31
N LEU A 105 3.44 -6.69 1.45
CA LEU A 105 2.32 -6.89 0.52
C LEU A 105 1.05 -7.27 1.26
N ALA A 106 1.13 -8.12 2.28
CA ALA A 106 -0.03 -8.45 3.10
C ALA A 106 -0.67 -7.21 3.75
N THR A 107 0.15 -6.32 4.32
CA THR A 107 -0.36 -5.07 4.91
C THR A 107 -0.88 -4.09 3.85
N ALA A 108 -0.30 -4.04 2.66
CA ALA A 108 -0.82 -3.23 1.55
C ALA A 108 -2.22 -3.70 1.11
N GLY A 109 -2.41 -5.01 0.95
CA GLY A 109 -3.73 -5.58 0.66
C GLY A 109 -4.77 -5.26 1.73
N ALA A 110 -4.38 -5.31 3.02
CA ALA A 110 -5.26 -4.94 4.12
C ALA A 110 -5.67 -3.45 4.07
N VAL A 111 -4.75 -2.54 3.72
CA VAL A 111 -5.04 -1.11 3.56
C VAL A 111 -6.06 -0.88 2.43
N ILE A 112 -5.91 -1.54 1.28
CA ILE A 112 -6.91 -1.46 0.20
C ILE A 112 -8.27 -1.95 0.68
N GLY A 113 -8.30 -3.05 1.44
CA GLY A 113 -9.53 -3.64 1.99
C GLY A 113 -10.28 -2.77 3.01
N LEU A 114 -9.68 -1.68 3.53
CA LEU A 114 -10.41 -0.69 4.34
C LEU A 114 -11.46 0.08 3.55
N VAL A 115 -11.27 0.22 2.24
CA VAL A 115 -12.13 1.01 1.36
C VAL A 115 -12.85 0.13 0.33
N VAL A 116 -12.18 -0.90 -0.16
CA VAL A 116 -12.70 -1.80 -1.19
C VAL A 116 -13.28 -3.06 -0.53
N PRO A 117 -14.60 -3.30 -0.61
CA PRO A 117 -15.22 -4.50 -0.06
C PRO A 117 -14.69 -5.77 -0.70
N ASP A 118 -14.73 -6.88 0.04
CA ASP A 118 -14.40 -8.23 -0.44
C ASP A 118 -12.96 -8.42 -0.93
N VAL A 119 -12.03 -7.60 -0.46
CA VAL A 119 -10.59 -7.86 -0.64
C VAL A 119 -10.15 -8.92 0.37
N LEU A 120 -9.66 -10.03 -0.14
CA LEU A 120 -9.15 -11.15 0.65
C LEU A 120 -7.63 -11.21 0.57
N VAL A 121 -6.96 -11.02 1.69
CA VAL A 121 -5.50 -11.12 1.76
C VAL A 121 -5.08 -12.57 1.95
N GLU A 122 -4.45 -13.15 0.92
CA GLU A 122 -3.92 -14.51 0.98
C GLU A 122 -2.76 -14.59 1.97
N ASN A 123 -2.69 -15.69 2.73
CA ASN A 123 -1.55 -15.95 3.63
C ASN A 123 -1.15 -14.75 4.50
N VAL A 124 -2.13 -14.11 5.16
CA VAL A 124 -1.86 -13.00 6.08
C VAL A 124 -0.86 -13.34 7.19
N ALA A 125 -0.66 -14.64 7.46
CA ALA A 125 0.30 -15.13 8.46
C ALA A 125 1.76 -14.73 8.16
N THR A 126 2.09 -14.35 6.93
CA THR A 126 3.41 -13.82 6.57
C THR A 126 3.76 -12.54 7.34
N THR A 127 2.75 -11.79 7.84
CA THR A 127 2.94 -10.60 8.68
C THR A 127 3.65 -10.89 10.01
N ARG A 128 3.65 -12.16 10.48
CA ARG A 128 4.33 -12.56 11.71
C ARG A 128 5.82 -12.26 11.74
N LYS A 129 6.43 -12.05 10.58
CA LYS A 129 7.82 -11.62 10.45
C LYS A 129 8.10 -10.30 11.19
N THR A 130 7.14 -9.39 11.21
CA THR A 130 7.28 -8.05 11.81
C THR A 130 6.22 -7.72 12.85
N LEU A 131 5.02 -8.27 12.70
CA LEU A 131 3.88 -8.08 13.60
C LEU A 131 3.28 -9.44 13.96
N THR A 132 3.58 -9.95 15.14
CA THR A 132 3.26 -11.32 15.57
C THR A 132 1.76 -11.65 15.47
N ASP A 133 0.90 -10.69 15.78
CA ASP A 133 -0.57 -10.83 15.71
C ASP A 133 -1.19 -9.66 14.92
N PHE A 134 -0.80 -9.51 13.66
CA PHE A 134 -1.37 -8.47 12.80
C PHE A 134 -2.90 -8.60 12.67
N PRO A 135 -3.51 -9.79 12.45
CA PRO A 135 -4.96 -9.89 12.36
C PRO A 135 -5.69 -9.44 13.62
N GLY A 136 -5.18 -9.79 14.81
CA GLY A 136 -5.77 -9.35 16.08
C GLY A 136 -5.66 -7.84 16.27
N LEU A 137 -4.48 -7.27 15.99
CA LEU A 137 -4.25 -5.81 16.04
C LEU A 137 -5.16 -5.08 15.05
N TRP A 138 -5.24 -5.58 13.80
CA TRP A 138 -6.09 -5.01 12.76
C TRP A 138 -7.56 -4.97 13.18
N ASN A 139 -8.10 -6.09 13.67
CA ASN A 139 -9.48 -6.15 14.13
C ASN A 139 -9.73 -5.17 15.29
N SER A 140 -8.78 -5.00 16.20
CA SER A 140 -8.91 -4.05 17.31
C SER A 140 -8.94 -2.58 16.88
N LEU A 141 -8.42 -2.27 15.67
CA LEU A 141 -8.38 -0.90 15.12
C LEU A 141 -9.62 -0.58 14.28
N VAL A 142 -10.24 -1.58 13.63
CA VAL A 142 -11.31 -1.35 12.64
C VAL A 142 -12.69 -1.81 13.09
N LEU A 143 -12.80 -2.53 14.18
CA LEU A 143 -14.05 -2.99 14.80
C LEU A 143 -14.28 -2.29 16.15
#